data_1d081a084e57ddab7cf27849f01e91df
#
_entry.id   1d081a084e57ddab7cf27849f01e91df
#
_cell.length_a   1.000
_cell.length_b   1.000
_cell.length_c   1.000
_cell.angle_alpha   90.00
_cell.angle_beta   90.00
_cell.angle_gamma   90.00
#
_symmetry.space_group_name_H-M   'P 1'
#
loop_
_entity.id
_entity.type
_entity.pdbx_description
1 polymer ?
#
loop_
_entity_poly.entity_id
_entity_poly.type
_entity_poly.pdbx_seq_one_letter_code
_entity_poly.pdbx_strand_id
1 'polypeptide(L)'
;MLLVASPPRAAGWVRRTLLPGDPVARALTWSTMSAALSRGVFFSVSALFFTRVAGLTPTTVGLGLTIAGAVAVAASLGAGYLAAIAGARRVLLAATAGQAVALLAYLTVSSPVAFVAVACAAVGQQAMQRTALNTMIAQSFTGPERVEVRARLRVVMNCFIGLGTGLAAIALAVGTRPAYMLAMASTAALLFVSALSLRRLAPPGPATPLRAERARRSPLRDRTYLAATALNAVMTMQFGMLTVGVPLWVAGWTTAPAVTVAALLAVNTVMVSLLQVWAARRAHDLPAAGRSVARAGALLAAGCGLYSAGTSGGVAVVVAVLALATVAHSLAEVLSEAGSWTLAFELADPDNAGAYQGVSQTGAALGSMLAPLVVTATAINHGRGGWAVLAALFLAAGLSTLALVRRHS
;
A
#
# COMPACT_ATOMS: atom_id res chain seq x y z
N MET A 1 9.77 -37.87 7.59
CA MET A 1 9.71 -37.96 6.12
C MET A 1 9.11 -36.65 5.62
N LEU A 2 9.98 -35.66 5.33
CA LEU A 2 9.60 -34.32 4.86
C LEU A 2 9.34 -34.42 3.36
N LEU A 3 8.08 -34.39 2.95
CA LEU A 3 7.71 -34.21 1.55
C LEU A 3 8.06 -32.77 1.14
N VAL A 4 9.22 -32.62 0.51
CA VAL A 4 9.62 -31.43 -0.23
C VAL A 4 8.69 -31.34 -1.45
N ALA A 5 7.63 -30.54 -1.34
CA ALA A 5 6.80 -30.20 -2.49
C ALA A 5 7.69 -29.44 -3.48
N SER A 6 7.89 -30.02 -4.67
CA SER A 6 8.61 -29.40 -5.77
C SER A 6 8.09 -27.99 -6.02
N PRO A 7 8.95 -26.97 -6.21
CA PRO A 7 8.48 -25.62 -6.52
C PRO A 7 7.70 -25.68 -7.84
N PRO A 8 6.49 -25.06 -7.91
CA PRO A 8 5.76 -25.01 -9.16
C PRO A 8 6.65 -24.33 -10.22
N ARG A 9 6.76 -24.96 -11.40
CA ARG A 9 7.52 -24.41 -12.54
C ARG A 9 7.14 -22.93 -12.69
N ALA A 10 8.12 -22.02 -12.76
CA ALA A 10 7.92 -20.57 -12.77
C ALA A 10 6.83 -20.10 -13.75
N ALA A 11 6.73 -20.72 -14.93
CA ALA A 11 5.67 -20.48 -15.92
C ALA A 11 4.25 -20.76 -15.39
N GLY A 12 4.06 -21.78 -14.57
CA GLY A 12 2.75 -22.11 -13.98
C GLY A 12 2.35 -21.17 -12.85
N TRP A 13 3.31 -20.59 -12.14
CA TRP A 13 3.07 -19.57 -11.12
C TRP A 13 2.69 -18.24 -11.78
N VAL A 14 3.45 -17.77 -12.76
CA VAL A 14 3.17 -16.55 -13.53
C VAL A 14 1.77 -16.62 -14.15
N ARG A 15 1.43 -17.74 -14.82
CA ARG A 15 0.11 -17.91 -15.42
C ARG A 15 -1.01 -17.83 -14.39
N ARG A 16 -0.89 -18.47 -13.23
CA ARG A 16 -1.90 -18.43 -12.15
C ARG A 16 -2.04 -17.08 -11.51
N THR A 17 -0.97 -16.29 -11.45
CA THR A 17 -0.98 -14.95 -10.87
C THR A 17 -1.55 -13.91 -11.82
N LEU A 18 -1.20 -13.96 -13.12
CA LEU A 18 -1.63 -12.98 -14.12
C LEU A 18 -2.97 -13.33 -14.78
N LEU A 19 -3.33 -14.61 -14.84
CA LEU A 19 -4.55 -15.11 -15.48
C LEU A 19 -5.30 -16.06 -14.53
N PRO A 20 -5.86 -15.55 -13.42
CA PRO A 20 -6.66 -16.37 -12.53
C PRO A 20 -7.89 -16.93 -13.26
N GLY A 21 -8.35 -18.12 -12.84
CA GLY A 21 -9.52 -18.78 -13.43
C GLY A 21 -10.82 -18.07 -13.08
N ASP A 22 -10.91 -17.50 -11.87
CA ASP A 22 -12.06 -16.74 -11.42
C ASP A 22 -12.23 -15.43 -12.20
N PRO A 23 -13.44 -15.13 -12.74
CA PRO A 23 -13.66 -13.95 -13.57
C PRO A 23 -13.50 -12.62 -12.79
N VAL A 24 -13.83 -12.59 -11.49
CA VAL A 24 -13.69 -11.40 -10.65
C VAL A 24 -12.21 -11.16 -10.40
N ALA A 25 -11.49 -12.19 -9.93
CA ALA A 25 -10.04 -12.10 -9.72
C ALA A 25 -9.30 -11.66 -10.99
N ARG A 26 -9.69 -12.18 -12.16
CA ARG A 26 -9.11 -11.83 -13.46
C ARG A 26 -9.34 -10.36 -13.81
N ALA A 27 -10.55 -9.86 -13.66
CA ALA A 27 -10.87 -8.45 -13.95
C ALA A 27 -10.15 -7.50 -12.98
N LEU A 28 -10.08 -7.85 -11.69
CA LEU A 28 -9.31 -7.09 -10.70
C LEU A 28 -7.81 -7.11 -11.02
N THR A 29 -7.28 -8.24 -11.52
CA THR A 29 -5.88 -8.33 -11.96
C THR A 29 -5.60 -7.39 -13.12
N TRP A 30 -6.40 -7.41 -14.19
CA TRP A 30 -6.25 -6.52 -15.34
C TRP A 30 -6.35 -5.03 -14.94
N SER A 31 -7.33 -4.71 -14.11
CA SER A 31 -7.49 -3.36 -13.57
C SER A 31 -6.26 -2.94 -12.75
N THR A 32 -5.74 -3.83 -11.89
CA THR A 32 -4.55 -3.56 -11.08
C THR A 32 -3.31 -3.39 -11.95
N MET A 33 -3.12 -4.19 -13.00
CA MET A 33 -2.00 -4.06 -13.94
C MET A 33 -1.97 -2.67 -14.58
N SER A 34 -3.10 -2.24 -15.15
CA SER A 34 -3.20 -0.93 -15.82
C SER A 34 -3.04 0.23 -14.84
N ALA A 35 -3.67 0.16 -13.67
CA ALA A 35 -3.54 1.19 -12.64
C ALA A 35 -2.13 1.24 -12.03
N ALA A 36 -1.45 0.11 -11.87
CA ALA A 36 -0.09 0.05 -11.36
C ALA A 36 0.92 0.60 -12.37
N LEU A 37 0.75 0.28 -13.65
CA LEU A 37 1.57 0.83 -14.73
C LEU A 37 1.44 2.37 -14.77
N SER A 38 0.20 2.89 -14.73
CA SER A 38 -0.10 4.31 -14.60
C SER A 38 0.65 4.94 -13.41
N ARG A 39 0.58 4.29 -12.25
CA ARG A 39 1.22 4.77 -11.01
C ARG A 39 2.74 4.82 -11.14
N GLY A 40 3.36 3.83 -11.75
CA GLY A 40 4.82 3.79 -11.98
C GLY A 40 5.29 4.96 -12.86
N VAL A 41 4.57 5.22 -13.96
CA VAL A 41 4.84 6.38 -14.83
C VAL A 41 4.65 7.69 -14.05
N PHE A 42 3.51 7.84 -13.35
CA PHE A 42 3.18 9.04 -12.60
C PHE A 42 4.25 9.37 -11.54
N PHE A 43 4.64 8.41 -10.70
CA PHE A 43 5.63 8.66 -9.65
C PHE A 43 6.97 9.10 -10.19
N SER A 44 7.38 8.57 -11.35
CA SER A 44 8.67 8.90 -11.94
C SER A 44 8.70 10.29 -12.60
N VAL A 45 7.57 10.71 -13.18
CA VAL A 45 7.54 11.93 -14.03
C VAL A 45 6.94 13.13 -13.30
N SER A 46 6.04 12.90 -12.33
CA SER A 46 5.20 13.96 -11.73
C SER A 46 6.00 15.10 -11.11
N ALA A 47 7.05 14.82 -10.35
CA ALA A 47 7.84 15.86 -9.69
C ALA A 47 8.49 16.82 -10.71
N LEU A 48 9.09 16.27 -11.78
CA LEU A 48 9.69 17.07 -12.84
C LEU A 48 8.65 17.77 -13.71
N PHE A 49 7.51 17.10 -13.95
CA PHE A 49 6.40 17.73 -14.65
C PHE A 49 5.88 18.94 -13.88
N PHE A 50 5.61 18.82 -12.58
CA PHE A 50 5.10 19.93 -11.78
C PHE A 50 6.08 21.09 -11.65
N THR A 51 7.38 20.79 -11.53
CA THR A 51 8.39 21.85 -11.36
C THR A 51 8.85 22.46 -12.68
N ARG A 52 9.12 21.64 -13.73
CA ARG A 52 9.70 22.10 -14.99
C ARG A 52 8.67 22.49 -16.04
N VAL A 53 7.50 21.81 -16.06
CA VAL A 53 6.46 22.05 -17.07
C VAL A 53 5.37 22.96 -16.55
N ALA A 54 4.84 22.70 -15.34
CA ALA A 54 3.82 23.52 -14.70
C ALA A 54 4.38 24.74 -13.95
N GLY A 55 5.70 24.82 -13.73
CA GLY A 55 6.37 25.96 -13.11
C GLY A 55 6.10 26.13 -11.60
N LEU A 56 5.66 25.07 -10.93
CA LEU A 56 5.36 25.09 -9.50
C LEU A 56 6.63 24.96 -8.65
N THR A 57 6.68 25.65 -7.51
CA THR A 57 7.79 25.48 -6.57
C THR A 57 7.72 24.12 -5.86
N PRO A 58 8.86 23.51 -5.49
CA PRO A 58 8.87 22.27 -4.72
C PRO A 58 8.05 22.34 -3.42
N THR A 59 8.07 23.50 -2.76
CA THR A 59 7.28 23.77 -1.55
C THR A 59 5.78 23.70 -1.82
N THR A 60 5.31 24.30 -2.91
CA THR A 60 3.90 24.23 -3.33
C THR A 60 3.47 22.78 -3.60
N VAL A 61 4.33 22.02 -4.30
CA VAL A 61 4.07 20.60 -4.58
C VAL A 61 3.98 19.80 -3.26
N GLY A 62 4.94 20.01 -2.36
CA GLY A 62 4.96 19.32 -1.06
C GLY A 62 3.72 19.63 -0.20
N LEU A 63 3.37 20.92 -0.06
CA LEU A 63 2.18 21.34 0.69
C LEU A 63 0.89 20.80 0.07
N GLY A 64 0.75 20.89 -1.25
CA GLY A 64 -0.43 20.36 -1.95
C GLY A 64 -0.62 18.85 -1.78
N LEU A 65 0.46 18.08 -1.84
CA LEU A 65 0.41 16.64 -1.60
C LEU A 65 0.11 16.31 -0.13
N THR A 66 0.55 17.13 0.81
CA THR A 66 0.22 16.97 2.24
C THR A 66 -1.28 17.19 2.47
N ILE A 67 -1.87 18.25 1.92
CA ILE A 67 -3.31 18.52 1.97
C ILE A 67 -4.09 17.38 1.31
N ALA A 68 -3.64 16.93 0.13
CA ALA A 68 -4.24 15.81 -0.57
C ALA A 68 -4.19 14.50 0.26
N GLY A 69 -3.13 14.28 1.05
CA GLY A 69 -3.02 13.19 2.01
C GLY A 69 -4.10 13.22 3.08
N ALA A 70 -4.43 14.40 3.63
CA ALA A 70 -5.53 14.55 4.59
C ALA A 70 -6.89 14.26 3.93
N VAL A 71 -7.10 14.71 2.68
CA VAL A 71 -8.31 14.37 1.90
C VAL A 71 -8.41 12.86 1.67
N ALA A 72 -7.29 12.16 1.42
CA ALA A 72 -7.28 10.71 1.25
C ALA A 72 -7.78 9.96 2.49
N VAL A 73 -7.49 10.45 3.69
CA VAL A 73 -7.98 9.87 4.96
C VAL A 73 -9.51 9.92 4.99
N ALA A 74 -10.09 11.10 4.75
CA ALA A 74 -11.54 11.30 4.72
C ALA A 74 -12.20 10.51 3.57
N ALA A 75 -11.58 10.51 2.38
CA ALA A 75 -12.05 9.77 1.21
C ALA A 75 -12.06 8.25 1.44
N SER A 76 -11.09 7.69 2.17
CA SER A 76 -11.06 6.27 2.52
C SER A 76 -12.28 5.87 3.36
N LEU A 77 -12.62 6.67 4.37
CA LEU A 77 -13.79 6.44 5.21
C LEU A 77 -15.10 6.57 4.40
N GLY A 78 -15.25 7.69 3.68
CA GLY A 78 -16.43 7.96 2.85
C GLY A 78 -16.66 6.89 1.78
N ALA A 79 -15.59 6.38 1.16
CA ALA A 79 -15.68 5.31 0.17
C ALA A 79 -16.23 4.01 0.74
N GLY A 80 -15.92 3.69 2.00
CA GLY A 80 -16.47 2.53 2.69
C GLY A 80 -17.99 2.60 2.83
N TYR A 81 -18.50 3.73 3.27
CA TYR A 81 -19.95 3.97 3.38
C TYR A 81 -20.62 4.03 2.01
N LEU A 82 -20.01 4.69 1.03
CA LEU A 82 -20.52 4.71 -0.35
C LEU A 82 -20.56 3.31 -0.96
N ALA A 83 -19.56 2.46 -0.69
CA ALA A 83 -19.55 1.09 -1.16
C ALA A 83 -20.64 0.23 -0.51
N ALA A 84 -21.02 0.53 0.75
CA ALA A 84 -22.15 -0.14 1.41
C ALA A 84 -23.51 0.26 0.83
N ILE A 85 -23.66 1.49 0.32
CA ILE A 85 -24.92 2.02 -0.23
C ILE A 85 -25.02 1.75 -1.74
N ALA A 86 -24.00 2.18 -2.50
CA ALA A 86 -24.02 2.14 -3.97
C ALA A 86 -23.41 0.85 -4.56
N GLY A 87 -22.76 0.04 -3.73
CA GLY A 87 -22.02 -1.16 -4.12
C GLY A 87 -20.56 -0.88 -4.49
N ALA A 88 -19.67 -1.76 -4.01
CA ALA A 88 -18.22 -1.63 -4.16
C ALA A 88 -17.76 -1.49 -5.62
N ARG A 89 -18.38 -2.23 -6.56
CA ARG A 89 -18.07 -2.15 -7.99
C ARG A 89 -18.28 -0.76 -8.56
N ARG A 90 -19.44 -0.13 -8.25
CA ARG A 90 -19.76 1.21 -8.77
C ARG A 90 -18.79 2.25 -8.23
N VAL A 91 -18.47 2.18 -6.93
CA VAL A 91 -17.51 3.08 -6.29
C VAL A 91 -16.11 2.89 -6.88
N LEU A 92 -15.66 1.65 -7.07
CA LEU A 92 -14.36 1.35 -7.67
C LEU A 92 -14.27 1.91 -9.10
N LEU A 93 -15.31 1.72 -9.91
CA LEU A 93 -15.35 2.18 -11.28
C LEU A 93 -15.37 3.71 -11.36
N ALA A 94 -16.23 4.36 -10.57
CA ALA A 94 -16.34 5.82 -10.52
C ALA A 94 -15.03 6.47 -10.02
N ALA A 95 -14.44 5.92 -8.97
CA ALA A 95 -13.18 6.41 -8.43
C ALA A 95 -12.01 6.23 -9.42
N THR A 96 -11.96 5.11 -10.16
CA THR A 96 -10.93 4.90 -11.19
C THR A 96 -11.07 5.87 -12.35
N ALA A 97 -12.29 6.07 -12.84
CA ALA A 97 -12.57 7.05 -13.90
C ALA A 97 -12.33 8.48 -13.42
N GLY A 98 -12.77 8.83 -12.20
CA GLY A 98 -12.53 10.14 -11.60
C GLY A 98 -11.04 10.44 -11.42
N GLN A 99 -10.24 9.46 -11.03
CA GLN A 99 -8.79 9.62 -10.96
C GLN A 99 -8.18 9.85 -12.35
N ALA A 100 -8.64 9.14 -13.38
CA ALA A 100 -8.18 9.35 -14.75
C ALA A 100 -8.45 10.80 -15.21
N VAL A 101 -9.64 11.33 -14.93
CA VAL A 101 -9.98 12.72 -15.21
C VAL A 101 -9.08 13.69 -14.42
N ALA A 102 -8.84 13.44 -13.14
CA ALA A 102 -7.95 14.26 -12.33
C ALA A 102 -6.51 14.26 -12.87
N LEU A 103 -6.01 13.10 -13.36
CA LEU A 103 -4.68 13.04 -13.99
C LEU A 103 -4.62 13.84 -15.31
N LEU A 104 -5.70 13.85 -16.11
CA LEU A 104 -5.77 14.73 -17.28
C LEU A 104 -5.79 16.21 -16.87
N ALA A 105 -6.51 16.54 -15.80
CA ALA A 105 -6.58 17.91 -15.32
C ALA A 105 -5.21 18.47 -14.90
N TYR A 106 -4.24 17.63 -14.48
CA TYR A 106 -2.88 18.09 -14.22
C TYR A 106 -2.20 18.71 -15.45
N LEU A 107 -2.57 18.32 -16.68
CA LEU A 107 -2.00 18.87 -17.90
C LEU A 107 -2.34 20.37 -18.11
N THR A 108 -3.42 20.85 -17.48
CA THR A 108 -3.90 22.22 -17.59
C THR A 108 -3.61 23.07 -16.36
N VAL A 109 -2.96 22.48 -15.34
CA VAL A 109 -2.62 23.19 -14.10
C VAL A 109 -1.57 24.27 -14.35
N SER A 110 -1.92 25.51 -14.02
CA SER A 110 -1.06 26.70 -14.16
C SER A 110 -0.95 27.53 -12.87
N SER A 111 -1.66 27.15 -11.81
CA SER A 111 -1.63 27.87 -10.54
C SER A 111 -1.52 26.93 -9.33
N PRO A 112 -0.96 27.38 -8.19
CA PRO A 112 -0.88 26.61 -6.95
C PRO A 112 -2.22 26.10 -6.45
N VAL A 113 -3.27 26.91 -6.53
CA VAL A 113 -4.62 26.56 -6.07
C VAL A 113 -5.20 25.44 -6.95
N ALA A 114 -5.09 25.57 -8.27
CA ALA A 114 -5.53 24.52 -9.20
C ALA A 114 -4.78 23.23 -8.96
N PHE A 115 -3.47 23.29 -8.69
CA PHE A 115 -2.66 22.12 -8.35
C PHE A 115 -3.20 21.40 -7.09
N VAL A 116 -3.42 22.16 -6.01
CA VAL A 116 -3.95 21.58 -4.75
C VAL A 116 -5.31 20.93 -4.97
N ALA A 117 -6.22 21.59 -5.69
CA ALA A 117 -7.55 21.05 -5.98
C ALA A 117 -7.47 19.73 -6.78
N VAL A 118 -6.67 19.69 -7.83
CA VAL A 118 -6.46 18.49 -8.67
C VAL A 118 -5.74 17.39 -7.88
N ALA A 119 -4.76 17.73 -7.04
CA ALA A 119 -4.06 16.79 -6.17
C ALA A 119 -5.02 16.15 -5.16
N CYS A 120 -5.87 16.94 -4.51
CA CYS A 120 -6.92 16.44 -3.61
C CYS A 120 -7.87 15.49 -4.33
N ALA A 121 -8.31 15.84 -5.54
CA ALA A 121 -9.16 14.97 -6.35
C ALA A 121 -8.44 13.66 -6.72
N ALA A 122 -7.23 13.72 -7.26
CA ALA A 122 -6.47 12.55 -7.70
C ALA A 122 -6.16 11.57 -6.54
N VAL A 123 -5.65 12.10 -5.43
CA VAL A 123 -5.26 11.30 -4.26
C VAL A 123 -6.48 10.80 -3.50
N GLY A 124 -7.55 11.61 -3.41
CA GLY A 124 -8.83 11.21 -2.84
C GLY A 124 -9.46 10.05 -3.62
N GLN A 125 -9.54 10.15 -4.96
CA GLN A 125 -10.05 9.07 -5.81
C GLN A 125 -9.18 7.80 -5.69
N GLN A 126 -7.87 7.92 -5.58
CA GLN A 126 -6.99 6.78 -5.35
C GLN A 126 -7.26 6.08 -4.01
N ALA A 127 -7.55 6.85 -2.96
CA ALA A 127 -7.93 6.31 -1.66
C ALA A 127 -9.29 5.59 -1.73
N MET A 128 -10.27 6.16 -2.43
CA MET A 128 -11.57 5.52 -2.69
C MET A 128 -11.42 4.21 -3.46
N GLN A 129 -10.55 4.15 -4.48
CA GLN A 129 -10.26 2.91 -5.21
C GLN A 129 -9.74 1.81 -4.29
N ARG A 130 -8.78 2.13 -3.40
CA ARG A 130 -8.21 1.14 -2.46
C ARG A 130 -9.28 0.57 -1.54
N THR A 131 -10.12 1.42 -0.99
CA THR A 131 -11.23 0.99 -0.12
C THR A 131 -12.23 0.14 -0.90
N ALA A 132 -12.68 0.59 -2.06
CA ALA A 132 -13.64 -0.14 -2.89
C ALA A 132 -13.09 -1.47 -3.40
N LEU A 133 -11.80 -1.55 -3.76
CA LEU A 133 -11.14 -2.80 -4.13
C LEU A 133 -11.14 -3.81 -2.98
N ASN A 134 -10.77 -3.38 -1.77
CA ASN A 134 -10.79 -4.25 -0.59
C ASN A 134 -12.21 -4.69 -0.23
N THR A 135 -13.21 -3.80 -0.37
CA THR A 135 -14.62 -4.16 -0.20
C THR A 135 -15.06 -5.20 -1.23
N MET A 136 -14.66 -5.05 -2.50
CA MET A 136 -14.95 -6.05 -3.53
C MET A 136 -14.34 -7.41 -3.19
N ILE A 137 -13.08 -7.44 -2.74
CA ILE A 137 -12.44 -8.69 -2.31
C ILE A 137 -13.20 -9.30 -1.14
N ALA A 138 -13.57 -8.50 -0.14
CA ALA A 138 -14.34 -8.96 1.02
C ALA A 138 -15.70 -9.55 0.65
N GLN A 139 -16.36 -9.01 -0.38
CA GLN A 139 -17.69 -9.44 -0.84
C GLN A 139 -17.64 -10.62 -1.84
N SER A 140 -16.57 -10.72 -2.63
CA SER A 140 -16.49 -11.70 -3.74
C SER A 140 -15.80 -13.00 -3.36
N PHE A 141 -14.98 -13.00 -2.31
CA PHE A 141 -14.22 -14.17 -1.87
C PHE A 141 -14.50 -14.47 -0.40
N THR A 142 -14.17 -15.70 0.08
CA THR A 142 -14.42 -16.13 1.45
C THR A 142 -13.14 -16.66 2.10
N GLY A 143 -13.07 -16.57 3.42
CA GLY A 143 -11.96 -17.12 4.21
C GLY A 143 -10.57 -16.74 3.70
N PRO A 144 -9.60 -17.68 3.74
CA PRO A 144 -8.21 -17.41 3.36
C PRO A 144 -8.01 -16.94 1.91
N GLU A 145 -8.97 -17.22 1.01
CA GLU A 145 -8.89 -16.82 -0.40
C GLU A 145 -8.83 -15.30 -0.56
N ARG A 146 -9.53 -14.54 0.33
CA ARG A 146 -9.47 -13.06 0.34
C ARG A 146 -8.05 -12.56 0.44
N VAL A 147 -7.30 -13.12 1.37
CA VAL A 147 -5.92 -12.71 1.66
C VAL A 147 -4.99 -13.13 0.52
N GLU A 148 -5.20 -14.33 -0.04
CA GLU A 148 -4.41 -14.80 -1.18
C GLU A 148 -4.63 -13.96 -2.44
N VAL A 149 -5.88 -13.61 -2.78
CA VAL A 149 -6.21 -12.70 -3.88
C VAL A 149 -5.56 -11.33 -3.65
N ARG A 150 -5.66 -10.79 -2.44
CA ARG A 150 -5.03 -9.52 -2.08
C ARG A 150 -3.51 -9.56 -2.26
N ALA A 151 -2.87 -10.64 -1.82
CA ALA A 151 -1.42 -10.85 -1.96
C ALA A 151 -1.00 -10.95 -3.43
N ARG A 152 -1.75 -11.67 -4.25
CA ARG A 152 -1.49 -11.75 -5.71
C ARG A 152 -1.59 -10.37 -6.37
N LEU A 153 -2.63 -9.60 -6.04
CA LEU A 153 -2.79 -8.24 -6.58
C LEU A 153 -1.65 -7.33 -6.13
N ARG A 154 -1.09 -7.51 -4.91
CA ARG A 154 0.09 -6.77 -4.45
C ARG A 154 1.33 -7.09 -5.30
N VAL A 155 1.58 -8.36 -5.59
CA VAL A 155 2.68 -8.78 -6.47
C VAL A 155 2.52 -8.17 -7.87
N VAL A 156 1.34 -8.28 -8.46
CA VAL A 156 1.01 -7.67 -9.76
C VAL A 156 1.28 -6.16 -9.72
N MET A 157 0.80 -5.49 -8.68
CA MET A 157 1.01 -4.06 -8.49
C MET A 157 2.49 -3.69 -8.46
N ASN A 158 3.31 -4.39 -7.70
CA ASN A 158 4.75 -4.10 -7.59
C ASN A 158 5.46 -4.30 -8.93
N CYS A 159 5.19 -5.41 -9.63
CA CYS A 159 5.76 -5.68 -10.96
C CYS A 159 5.40 -4.58 -11.98
N PHE A 160 4.12 -4.19 -12.03
CA PHE A 160 3.66 -3.21 -13.00
C PHE A 160 4.00 -1.76 -12.64
N ILE A 161 4.16 -1.42 -11.36
CA ILE A 161 4.79 -0.14 -10.96
C ILE A 161 6.23 -0.10 -11.48
N GLY A 162 7.02 -1.17 -11.29
CA GLY A 162 8.39 -1.24 -11.79
C GLY A 162 8.47 -1.10 -13.32
N LEU A 163 7.58 -1.76 -14.06
CA LEU A 163 7.49 -1.61 -15.51
C LEU A 163 7.13 -0.18 -15.93
N GLY A 164 6.16 0.43 -15.24
CA GLY A 164 5.76 1.82 -15.48
C GLY A 164 6.90 2.81 -15.21
N THR A 165 7.67 2.59 -14.15
CA THR A 165 8.89 3.37 -13.86
C THR A 165 9.92 3.22 -14.97
N GLY A 166 10.13 2.00 -15.49
CA GLY A 166 11.00 1.74 -16.62
C GLY A 166 10.56 2.46 -17.90
N LEU A 167 9.26 2.45 -18.22
CA LEU A 167 8.71 3.20 -19.35
C LEU A 167 8.86 4.71 -19.18
N ALA A 168 8.70 5.20 -17.96
CA ALA A 168 8.90 6.62 -17.67
C ALA A 168 10.35 7.09 -17.91
N ALA A 169 11.33 6.20 -17.78
CA ALA A 169 12.73 6.51 -18.07
C ALA A 169 12.95 7.03 -19.50
N ILE A 170 12.13 6.60 -20.46
CA ILE A 170 12.16 7.08 -21.84
C ILE A 170 11.80 8.57 -21.89
N ALA A 171 10.72 8.97 -21.24
CA ALA A 171 10.31 10.39 -21.18
C ALA A 171 11.34 11.25 -20.45
N LEU A 172 11.97 10.71 -19.41
CA LEU A 172 13.03 11.40 -18.66
C LEU A 172 14.30 11.54 -19.50
N ALA A 173 14.68 10.54 -20.30
CA ALA A 173 15.82 10.58 -21.20
C ALA A 173 15.64 11.61 -22.33
N VAL A 174 14.44 11.70 -22.89
CA VAL A 174 14.08 12.72 -23.89
C VAL A 174 14.10 14.11 -23.31
N GLY A 175 13.63 14.31 -22.08
CA GLY A 175 13.73 15.53 -21.29
C GLY A 175 12.95 16.74 -21.82
N THR A 176 12.09 16.57 -22.83
CA THR A 176 11.33 17.65 -23.46
C THR A 176 9.93 17.81 -22.85
N ARG A 177 9.37 19.04 -22.92
CA ARG A 177 8.00 19.32 -22.47
C ARG A 177 6.96 18.38 -23.09
N PRO A 178 6.95 18.13 -24.42
CA PRO A 178 6.01 17.17 -25.02
C PRO A 178 6.14 15.74 -24.48
N ALA A 179 7.38 15.28 -24.21
CA ALA A 179 7.61 13.94 -23.64
C ALA A 179 7.00 13.82 -22.24
N TYR A 180 7.17 14.82 -21.39
CA TYR A 180 6.53 14.85 -20.06
C TYR A 180 5.01 14.91 -20.16
N MET A 181 4.46 15.73 -21.07
CA MET A 181 3.01 15.80 -21.29
C MET A 181 2.43 14.48 -21.77
N LEU A 182 3.10 13.81 -22.71
CA LEU A 182 2.69 12.50 -23.22
C LEU A 182 2.73 11.43 -22.12
N ALA A 183 3.80 11.42 -21.32
CA ALA A 183 3.90 10.50 -20.19
C ALA A 183 2.77 10.74 -19.18
N MET A 184 2.44 11.98 -18.84
CA MET A 184 1.32 12.31 -17.96
C MET A 184 -0.03 11.93 -18.57
N ALA A 185 -0.27 12.18 -19.86
CA ALA A 185 -1.49 11.78 -20.55
C ALA A 185 -1.64 10.24 -20.58
N SER A 186 -0.54 9.51 -20.77
CA SER A 186 -0.56 8.04 -20.77
C SER A 186 -1.01 7.46 -19.42
N THR A 187 -0.72 8.14 -18.30
CA THR A 187 -1.19 7.70 -16.98
C THR A 187 -2.72 7.70 -16.90
N ALA A 188 -3.37 8.71 -17.43
CA ALA A 188 -4.83 8.80 -17.48
C ALA A 188 -5.42 7.76 -18.42
N ALA A 189 -4.84 7.56 -19.62
CA ALA A 189 -5.27 6.53 -20.57
C ALA A 189 -5.23 5.14 -19.95
N LEU A 190 -4.16 4.79 -19.24
CA LEU A 190 -4.03 3.53 -18.51
C LEU A 190 -5.11 3.34 -17.43
N LEU A 191 -5.50 4.42 -16.73
CA LEU A 191 -6.60 4.36 -15.77
C LEU A 191 -7.96 4.20 -16.46
N PHE A 192 -8.18 4.78 -17.63
CA PHE A 192 -9.38 4.51 -18.41
C PHE A 192 -9.46 3.05 -18.86
N VAL A 193 -8.35 2.45 -19.28
CA VAL A 193 -8.26 1.00 -19.56
C VAL A 193 -8.58 0.18 -18.31
N SER A 194 -8.05 0.58 -17.15
CA SER A 194 -8.38 -0.03 -15.87
C SER A 194 -9.90 0.04 -15.57
N ALA A 195 -10.52 1.21 -15.73
CA ALA A 195 -11.97 1.38 -15.54
C ALA A 195 -12.78 0.52 -16.52
N LEU A 196 -12.34 0.43 -17.77
CA LEU A 196 -13.02 -0.37 -18.79
C LEU A 196 -13.00 -1.87 -18.47
N SER A 197 -11.89 -2.38 -17.93
CA SER A 197 -11.78 -3.78 -17.49
C SER A 197 -12.77 -4.10 -16.36
N LEU A 198 -13.05 -3.13 -15.47
CA LEU A 198 -14.02 -3.28 -14.38
C LEU A 198 -15.47 -3.28 -14.85
N ARG A 199 -15.79 -2.67 -16.02
CA ARG A 199 -17.14 -2.71 -16.58
C ARG A 199 -17.60 -4.13 -16.93
N ARG A 200 -16.68 -5.03 -17.21
CA ARG A 200 -16.95 -6.44 -17.56
C ARG A 200 -17.30 -7.30 -16.34
N LEU A 201 -17.10 -6.78 -15.12
CA LEU A 201 -17.52 -7.47 -13.90
C LEU A 201 -19.04 -7.52 -13.84
N ALA A 202 -19.60 -8.71 -13.61
CA ALA A 202 -20.99 -8.82 -13.23
C ALA A 202 -21.23 -8.04 -11.91
N PRO A 203 -22.35 -7.32 -11.76
CA PRO A 203 -22.70 -6.78 -10.45
C PRO A 203 -22.74 -7.94 -9.45
N PRO A 204 -22.20 -7.79 -8.23
CA PRO A 204 -22.53 -8.74 -7.17
C PRO A 204 -24.07 -8.83 -7.11
N GLY A 205 -24.59 -10.05 -6.97
CA GLY A 205 -26.03 -10.26 -6.91
C GLY A 205 -26.69 -9.29 -5.92
N PRO A 206 -27.97 -8.93 -6.11
CA PRO A 206 -28.65 -7.98 -5.26
C PRO A 206 -28.48 -8.43 -3.81
N ALA A 207 -27.95 -7.54 -2.96
CA ALA A 207 -27.96 -7.77 -1.53
C ALA A 207 -29.40 -8.10 -1.15
N THR A 208 -29.61 -9.31 -0.62
CA THR A 208 -30.95 -9.83 -0.33
C THR A 208 -31.67 -8.81 0.56
N PRO A 209 -32.85 -8.27 0.18
CA PRO A 209 -33.53 -7.20 0.91
C PRO A 209 -33.79 -7.52 2.39
N LEU A 210 -33.86 -8.81 2.76
CA LEU A 210 -34.06 -9.31 4.13
C LEU A 210 -32.91 -8.99 5.10
N ARG A 211 -31.77 -8.51 4.62
CA ARG A 211 -30.63 -8.09 5.46
C ARG A 211 -30.61 -6.62 5.85
N ALA A 212 -31.49 -5.79 5.28
CA ALA A 212 -31.55 -4.36 5.58
C ALA A 212 -32.07 -4.04 6.99
N GLU A 213 -32.82 -4.94 7.61
CA GLU A 213 -33.43 -4.72 8.94
C GLU A 213 -32.56 -5.14 10.13
N ARG A 214 -31.53 -5.99 9.94
CA ARG A 214 -30.58 -6.26 11.02
C ARG A 214 -29.72 -5.02 11.20
N ALA A 215 -29.79 -4.41 12.38
CA ALA A 215 -28.94 -3.28 12.78
C ALA A 215 -27.47 -3.57 12.42
N ARG A 216 -26.99 -3.02 11.31
CA ARG A 216 -25.60 -3.18 10.86
C ARG A 216 -24.70 -2.64 11.96
N ARG A 217 -23.81 -3.47 12.48
CA ARG A 217 -22.84 -3.01 13.47
C ARG A 217 -22.01 -1.90 12.87
N SER A 218 -21.95 -0.75 13.54
CA SER A 218 -21.10 0.35 13.09
C SER A 218 -19.64 0.03 13.45
N PRO A 219 -18.71 0.06 12.47
CA PRO A 219 -17.30 -0.17 12.75
C PRO A 219 -16.71 0.84 13.73
N LEU A 220 -17.29 2.06 13.81
CA LEU A 220 -16.86 3.10 14.75
C LEU A 220 -17.28 2.82 16.22
N ARG A 221 -18.16 1.85 16.44
CA ARG A 221 -18.55 1.39 17.79
C ARG A 221 -17.93 0.03 18.14
N ASP A 222 -17.28 -0.61 17.17
CA ASP A 222 -16.58 -1.88 17.36
C ASP A 222 -15.17 -1.63 17.90
N ARG A 223 -15.05 -1.70 19.22
CA ARG A 223 -13.78 -1.44 19.93
C ARG A 223 -12.66 -2.37 19.49
N THR A 224 -12.99 -3.63 19.21
CA THR A 224 -12.00 -4.61 18.75
C THR A 224 -11.45 -4.26 17.39
N TYR A 225 -12.35 -3.93 16.46
CA TYR A 225 -11.97 -3.53 15.12
C TYR A 225 -11.17 -2.22 15.12
N LEU A 226 -11.59 -1.24 15.93
CA LEU A 226 -10.87 0.02 16.07
C LEU A 226 -9.46 -0.19 16.67
N ALA A 227 -9.34 -1.05 17.69
CA ALA A 227 -8.04 -1.38 18.26
C ALA A 227 -7.13 -2.09 17.23
N ALA A 228 -7.64 -3.08 16.50
CA ALA A 228 -6.90 -3.73 15.41
C ALA A 228 -6.47 -2.74 14.33
N THR A 229 -7.37 -1.82 13.95
CA THR A 229 -7.07 -0.76 12.96
C THR A 229 -6.00 0.22 13.47
N ALA A 230 -6.05 0.63 14.74
CA ALA A 230 -5.05 1.52 15.32
C ALA A 230 -3.67 0.85 15.40
N LEU A 231 -3.61 -0.41 15.80
CA LEU A 231 -2.37 -1.19 15.81
C LEU A 231 -1.81 -1.38 14.40
N ASN A 232 -2.68 -1.63 13.42
CA ASN A 232 -2.28 -1.70 12.01
C ASN A 232 -1.78 -0.34 11.49
N ALA A 233 -2.34 0.80 11.93
CA ALA A 233 -1.83 2.12 11.56
C ALA A 233 -0.38 2.30 12.02
N VAL A 234 -0.04 1.85 13.25
CA VAL A 234 1.34 1.84 13.73
C VAL A 234 2.22 0.94 12.86
N MET A 235 1.80 -0.31 12.58
CA MET A 235 2.56 -1.22 11.72
C MET A 235 2.76 -0.66 10.31
N THR A 236 1.82 0.12 9.77
CA THR A 236 1.92 0.75 8.45
C THR A 236 3.02 1.82 8.37
N MET A 237 3.44 2.40 9.52
CA MET A 237 4.54 3.38 9.53
C MET A 237 5.88 2.80 9.03
N GLN A 238 6.03 1.48 9.00
CA GLN A 238 7.22 0.82 8.42
C GLN A 238 7.51 1.25 6.98
N PHE A 239 6.48 1.57 6.18
CA PHE A 239 6.67 2.05 4.81
C PHE A 239 7.38 3.41 4.76
N GLY A 240 7.05 4.32 5.68
CA GLY A 240 7.75 5.61 5.82
C GLY A 240 9.17 5.43 6.35
N MET A 241 9.41 4.44 7.20
CA MET A 241 10.75 4.10 7.66
C MET A 241 11.65 3.69 6.47
N LEU A 242 11.15 2.86 5.55
CA LEU A 242 11.91 2.42 4.38
C LEU A 242 12.08 3.52 3.33
N THR A 243 11.04 4.33 3.08
CA THR A 243 11.03 5.30 1.97
C THR A 243 11.58 6.68 2.34
N VAL A 244 11.60 7.04 3.62
CA VAL A 244 12.10 8.33 4.12
C VAL A 244 13.23 8.12 5.13
N GLY A 245 13.01 7.27 6.14
CA GLY A 245 13.95 7.08 7.23
C GLY A 245 15.28 6.50 6.77
N VAL A 246 15.28 5.37 6.08
CA VAL A 246 16.50 4.71 5.62
C VAL A 246 17.31 5.58 4.66
N PRO A 247 16.75 6.25 3.64
CA PRO A 247 17.50 7.20 2.82
C PRO A 247 18.15 8.33 3.60
N LEU A 248 17.43 8.97 4.52
CA LEU A 248 17.97 10.05 5.35
C LEU A 248 19.04 9.53 6.32
N TRP A 249 18.86 8.32 6.86
CA TRP A 249 19.84 7.67 7.74
C TRP A 249 21.12 7.35 7.00
N VAL A 250 21.03 6.75 5.80
CA VAL A 250 22.20 6.44 4.97
C VAL A 250 22.96 7.72 4.62
N ALA A 251 22.25 8.79 4.23
CA ALA A 251 22.90 10.05 3.82
C ALA A 251 23.54 10.82 4.97
N GLY A 252 22.97 10.77 6.18
CA GLY A 252 23.41 11.61 7.30
C GLY A 252 24.23 10.89 8.37
N TRP A 253 24.12 9.56 8.49
CA TRP A 253 24.65 8.83 9.64
C TRP A 253 25.56 7.65 9.29
N THR A 254 25.75 7.34 8.01
CA THR A 254 26.54 6.18 7.59
C THR A 254 27.61 6.55 6.58
N THR A 255 28.59 5.66 6.41
CA THR A 255 29.61 5.77 5.37
C THR A 255 29.21 5.10 4.05
N ALA A 256 27.99 4.57 3.96
CA ALA A 256 27.51 3.88 2.76
C ALA A 256 27.27 4.88 1.61
N PRO A 257 27.65 4.53 0.38
CA PRO A 257 27.35 5.35 -0.80
C PRO A 257 25.83 5.52 -1.01
N ALA A 258 25.40 6.65 -1.55
CA ALA A 258 23.97 6.95 -1.78
C ALA A 258 23.27 5.90 -2.69
N VAL A 259 24.02 5.25 -3.60
CA VAL A 259 23.49 4.17 -4.46
C VAL A 259 23.00 2.97 -3.63
N THR A 260 23.50 2.79 -2.41
CA THR A 260 23.06 1.72 -1.49
C THR A 260 21.55 1.80 -1.24
N VAL A 261 20.98 2.99 -1.14
CA VAL A 261 19.54 3.17 -0.94
C VAL A 261 18.73 2.52 -2.06
N ALA A 262 19.12 2.74 -3.31
CA ALA A 262 18.46 2.13 -4.46
C ALA A 262 18.57 0.60 -4.44
N ALA A 263 19.74 0.06 -4.07
CA ALA A 263 19.95 -1.38 -3.93
C ALA A 263 19.07 -1.97 -2.80
N LEU A 264 18.97 -1.32 -1.65
CA LEU A 264 18.11 -1.76 -0.54
C LEU A 264 16.62 -1.76 -0.94
N LEU A 265 16.15 -0.73 -1.63
CA LEU A 265 14.78 -0.68 -2.14
C LEU A 265 14.49 -1.77 -3.18
N ALA A 266 15.47 -2.07 -4.05
CA ALA A 266 15.35 -3.17 -5.01
C ALA A 266 15.26 -4.52 -4.28
N VAL A 267 16.10 -4.78 -3.28
CA VAL A 267 16.04 -5.99 -2.44
C VAL A 267 14.68 -6.12 -1.78
N ASN A 268 14.17 -5.05 -1.16
CA ASN A 268 12.83 -5.06 -0.56
C ASN A 268 11.75 -5.42 -1.60
N THR A 269 11.74 -4.76 -2.75
CA THR A 269 10.75 -5.00 -3.80
C THR A 269 10.75 -6.44 -4.29
N VAL A 270 11.93 -7.03 -4.51
CA VAL A 270 12.09 -8.43 -4.92
C VAL A 270 11.59 -9.36 -3.84
N MET A 271 12.03 -9.17 -2.59
CA MET A 271 11.62 -10.01 -1.47
C MET A 271 10.11 -9.97 -1.23
N VAL A 272 9.50 -8.78 -1.23
CA VAL A 272 8.05 -8.63 -1.07
C VAL A 272 7.32 -9.33 -2.21
N SER A 273 7.76 -9.15 -3.45
CA SER A 273 7.13 -9.80 -4.61
C SER A 273 7.19 -11.34 -4.56
N LEU A 274 8.27 -11.90 -4.07
CA LEU A 274 8.45 -13.35 -3.97
C LEU A 274 7.74 -13.96 -2.76
N LEU A 275 7.70 -13.25 -1.63
CA LEU A 275 7.26 -13.81 -0.36
C LEU A 275 5.82 -13.44 0.03
N GLN A 276 5.19 -12.48 -0.64
CA GLN A 276 3.87 -11.97 -0.26
C GLN A 276 2.78 -13.06 -0.26
N VAL A 277 2.73 -13.88 -1.30
CA VAL A 277 1.74 -14.97 -1.40
C VAL A 277 2.01 -16.07 -0.37
N TRP A 278 3.29 -16.38 -0.11
CA TRP A 278 3.68 -17.33 0.94
C TRP A 278 3.26 -16.86 2.34
N ALA A 279 3.45 -15.57 2.66
CA ALA A 279 3.03 -14.98 3.92
C ALA A 279 1.49 -15.00 4.06
N ALA A 280 0.76 -14.69 2.99
CA ALA A 280 -0.70 -14.71 2.96
C ALA A 280 -1.27 -16.09 3.31
N ARG A 281 -0.68 -17.16 2.77
CA ARG A 281 -1.10 -18.53 3.07
C ARG A 281 -0.86 -18.96 4.51
N ARG A 282 0.04 -18.28 5.22
CA ARG A 282 0.34 -18.56 6.65
C ARG A 282 -0.51 -17.78 7.63
N ALA A 283 -1.16 -16.72 7.18
CA ALA A 283 -2.09 -15.91 7.97
C ALA A 283 -3.56 -16.28 7.66
N HIS A 284 -3.88 -17.59 7.64
CA HIS A 284 -5.14 -18.14 7.15
C HIS A 284 -6.32 -17.99 8.14
N ASP A 285 -6.05 -17.74 9.42
CA ASP A 285 -7.05 -17.56 10.47
C ASP A 285 -6.62 -16.44 11.44
N LEU A 286 -7.51 -16.03 12.34
CA LEU A 286 -7.22 -14.98 13.31
C LEU A 286 -6.01 -15.29 14.20
N PRO A 287 -5.88 -16.50 14.82
CA PRO A 287 -4.70 -16.83 15.61
C PRO A 287 -3.40 -16.81 14.83
N ALA A 288 -3.39 -17.28 13.58
CA ALA A 288 -2.21 -17.25 12.72
C ALA A 288 -1.86 -15.79 12.31
N ALA A 289 -2.88 -14.98 12.03
CA ALA A 289 -2.72 -13.55 11.73
C ALA A 289 -2.08 -12.79 12.90
N GLY A 290 -2.60 -13.00 14.14
CA GLY A 290 -2.02 -12.41 15.34
C GLY A 290 -0.55 -12.79 15.55
N ARG A 291 -0.21 -14.07 15.38
CA ARG A 291 1.19 -14.55 15.42
C ARG A 291 2.05 -13.95 14.31
N SER A 292 1.49 -13.77 13.12
CA SER A 292 2.18 -13.17 11.97
C SER A 292 2.56 -11.73 12.24
N VAL A 293 1.62 -10.92 12.74
CA VAL A 293 1.86 -9.50 13.09
C VAL A 293 2.84 -9.38 14.26
N ALA A 294 2.76 -10.26 15.27
CA ALA A 294 3.72 -10.26 16.38
C ALA A 294 5.15 -10.56 15.92
N ARG A 295 5.33 -11.55 15.02
CA ARG A 295 6.64 -11.84 14.41
C ARG A 295 7.14 -10.67 13.57
N ALA A 296 6.23 -10.01 12.83
CA ALA A 296 6.57 -8.81 12.07
C ALA A 296 7.06 -7.68 13.00
N GLY A 297 6.39 -7.44 14.12
CA GLY A 297 6.83 -6.46 15.12
C GLY A 297 8.23 -6.77 15.68
N ALA A 298 8.51 -8.03 15.98
CA ALA A 298 9.84 -8.46 16.43
C ALA A 298 10.92 -8.29 15.34
N LEU A 299 10.61 -8.62 14.09
CA LEU A 299 11.54 -8.44 12.97
C LEU A 299 11.78 -6.95 12.66
N LEU A 300 10.75 -6.09 12.76
CA LEU A 300 10.92 -4.63 12.64
C LEU A 300 11.80 -4.08 13.77
N ALA A 301 11.59 -4.54 15.00
CA ALA A 301 12.44 -4.14 16.12
C ALA A 301 13.90 -4.56 15.90
N ALA A 302 14.15 -5.79 15.45
CA ALA A 302 15.47 -6.25 15.07
C ALA A 302 16.07 -5.43 13.91
N GLY A 303 15.25 -5.13 12.88
CA GLY A 303 15.63 -4.27 11.77
C GLY A 303 16.03 -2.86 12.22
N CYS A 304 15.27 -2.25 13.14
CA CYS A 304 15.63 -0.95 13.75
C CYS A 304 16.98 -1.02 14.48
N GLY A 305 17.23 -2.11 15.22
CA GLY A 305 18.53 -2.33 15.87
C GLY A 305 19.68 -2.43 14.87
N LEU A 306 19.48 -3.15 13.77
CA LEU A 306 20.47 -3.30 12.71
C LEU A 306 20.70 -1.97 11.96
N TYR A 307 19.65 -1.20 11.60
CA TYR A 307 19.81 0.14 11.00
C TYR A 307 20.63 1.05 11.94
N SER A 308 20.33 1.01 13.24
CA SER A 308 21.06 1.75 14.27
C SER A 308 22.52 1.33 14.39
N ALA A 309 22.83 0.05 14.24
CA ALA A 309 24.20 -0.49 14.29
C ALA A 309 25.02 -0.19 13.02
N GLY A 310 24.37 0.02 11.88
CA GLY A 310 24.99 0.29 10.58
C GLY A 310 25.65 1.67 10.43
N THR A 311 26.18 2.26 11.51
CA THR A 311 26.83 3.57 11.51
C THR A 311 28.36 3.50 11.65
N SER A 312 28.91 2.36 12.01
CA SER A 312 30.32 2.20 12.36
C SER A 312 30.95 1.07 11.56
N GLY A 313 32.18 1.27 11.09
CA GLY A 313 32.94 0.27 10.34
C GLY A 313 33.27 0.68 8.91
N GLY A 314 33.97 -0.22 8.19
CA GLY A 314 34.23 -0.02 6.77
C GLY A 314 32.95 -0.08 5.92
N VAL A 315 32.96 0.56 4.75
CA VAL A 315 31.79 0.63 3.85
C VAL A 315 31.14 -0.73 3.60
N ALA A 316 31.92 -1.78 3.39
CA ALA A 316 31.41 -3.13 3.14
C ALA A 316 30.61 -3.68 4.34
N VAL A 317 31.09 -3.46 5.57
CA VAL A 317 30.39 -3.89 6.79
C VAL A 317 29.09 -3.11 6.96
N VAL A 318 29.12 -1.79 6.79
CA VAL A 318 27.93 -0.94 6.87
C VAL A 318 26.88 -1.38 5.86
N VAL A 319 27.26 -1.58 4.59
CA VAL A 319 26.34 -2.04 3.53
C VAL A 319 25.76 -3.42 3.86
N ALA A 320 26.57 -4.36 4.36
CA ALA A 320 26.11 -5.68 4.76
C ALA A 320 25.08 -5.62 5.92
N VAL A 321 25.32 -4.79 6.92
CA VAL A 321 24.39 -4.59 8.06
C VAL A 321 23.08 -3.95 7.58
N LEU A 322 23.15 -2.92 6.73
CA LEU A 322 21.97 -2.29 6.14
C LEU A 322 21.17 -3.27 5.26
N ALA A 323 21.86 -4.13 4.50
CA ALA A 323 21.21 -5.18 3.70
C ALA A 323 20.50 -6.20 4.61
N LEU A 324 21.13 -6.65 5.68
CA LEU A 324 20.51 -7.55 6.66
C LEU A 324 19.30 -6.89 7.35
N ALA A 325 19.40 -5.61 7.71
CA ALA A 325 18.29 -4.83 8.23
C ALA A 325 17.12 -4.80 7.24
N THR A 326 17.40 -4.58 5.96
CA THR A 326 16.39 -4.55 4.90
C THR A 326 15.76 -5.93 4.67
N VAL A 327 16.52 -7.01 4.79
CA VAL A 327 15.98 -8.39 4.74
C VAL A 327 15.00 -8.61 5.89
N ALA A 328 15.37 -8.27 7.12
CA ALA A 328 14.50 -8.37 8.29
C ALA A 328 13.22 -7.52 8.11
N HIS A 329 13.37 -6.29 7.62
CA HIS A 329 12.27 -5.38 7.31
C HIS A 329 11.33 -5.97 6.25
N SER A 330 11.85 -6.50 5.15
CA SER A 330 11.05 -7.06 4.06
C SER A 330 10.24 -8.29 4.50
N LEU A 331 10.85 -9.15 5.33
CA LEU A 331 10.14 -10.27 5.97
C LEU A 331 9.03 -9.77 6.90
N ALA A 332 9.32 -8.74 7.68
CA ALA A 332 8.32 -8.12 8.55
C ALA A 332 7.18 -7.50 7.75
N GLU A 333 7.46 -6.83 6.66
CA GLU A 333 6.45 -6.22 5.77
C GLU A 333 5.46 -7.25 5.29
N VAL A 334 5.91 -8.35 4.69
CA VAL A 334 5.00 -9.38 4.14
C VAL A 334 4.18 -10.08 5.23
N LEU A 335 4.77 -10.32 6.40
CA LEU A 335 4.07 -10.93 7.53
C LEU A 335 3.04 -9.97 8.15
N SER A 336 3.40 -8.70 8.31
CA SER A 336 2.52 -7.66 8.82
C SER A 336 1.33 -7.44 7.89
N GLU A 337 1.56 -7.27 6.58
CA GLU A 337 0.49 -7.08 5.61
C GLU A 337 -0.46 -8.28 5.56
N ALA A 338 0.07 -9.51 5.48
CA ALA A 338 -0.74 -10.71 5.45
C ALA A 338 -1.62 -10.83 6.69
N GLY A 339 -1.06 -10.66 7.88
CA GLY A 339 -1.80 -10.70 9.13
C GLY A 339 -2.83 -9.58 9.25
N SER A 340 -2.46 -8.35 8.89
CA SER A 340 -3.36 -7.19 8.94
C SER A 340 -4.53 -7.33 7.97
N TRP A 341 -4.34 -7.91 6.78
CA TRP A 341 -5.43 -8.16 5.84
C TRP A 341 -6.40 -9.22 6.38
N THR A 342 -5.88 -10.30 6.98
CA THR A 342 -6.71 -11.31 7.63
C THR A 342 -7.55 -10.68 8.73
N LEU A 343 -6.94 -9.89 9.63
CA LEU A 343 -7.66 -9.19 10.69
C LEU A 343 -8.74 -8.25 10.13
N ALA A 344 -8.41 -7.47 9.09
CA ALA A 344 -9.33 -6.54 8.46
C ALA A 344 -10.53 -7.22 7.77
N PHE A 345 -10.37 -8.47 7.33
CA PHE A 345 -11.46 -9.23 6.69
C PHE A 345 -12.25 -10.06 7.69
N GLU A 346 -11.57 -10.77 8.62
CA GLU A 346 -12.22 -11.71 9.51
C GLU A 346 -12.91 -11.05 10.74
N LEU A 347 -12.41 -9.89 11.18
CA LEU A 347 -13.05 -9.10 12.23
C LEU A 347 -14.20 -8.21 11.71
N ALA A 348 -14.31 -8.06 10.39
CA ALA A 348 -15.35 -7.22 9.80
C ALA A 348 -16.71 -7.91 9.81
N ASP A 349 -17.77 -7.14 10.10
CA ASP A 349 -19.15 -7.59 9.88
C ASP A 349 -19.39 -7.80 8.37
N PRO A 350 -19.69 -9.04 7.92
CA PRO A 350 -19.91 -9.31 6.50
C PRO A 350 -21.05 -8.49 5.88
N ASP A 351 -22.07 -8.15 6.67
CA ASP A 351 -23.21 -7.36 6.20
C ASP A 351 -22.89 -5.88 6.03
N ASN A 352 -21.76 -5.40 6.61
CA ASN A 352 -21.27 -4.05 6.51
C ASN A 352 -19.80 -3.95 6.07
N ALA A 353 -19.33 -4.92 5.29
CA ALA A 353 -17.92 -5.03 4.87
C ALA A 353 -17.36 -3.72 4.28
N GLY A 354 -18.18 -2.94 3.56
CA GLY A 354 -17.77 -1.65 3.00
C GLY A 354 -17.30 -0.66 4.06
N ALA A 355 -18.12 -0.41 5.09
CA ALA A 355 -17.81 0.52 6.15
C ALA A 355 -16.59 0.05 6.98
N TYR A 356 -16.48 -1.26 7.24
CA TYR A 356 -15.33 -1.84 7.93
C TYR A 356 -14.04 -1.67 7.12
N GLN A 357 -14.04 -1.96 5.83
CA GLN A 357 -12.87 -1.71 4.98
C GLN A 357 -12.54 -0.21 4.88
N GLY A 358 -13.55 0.67 4.90
CA GLY A 358 -13.34 2.13 4.99
C GLY A 358 -12.54 2.52 6.22
N VAL A 359 -12.92 2.04 7.40
CA VAL A 359 -12.21 2.30 8.66
C VAL A 359 -10.79 1.72 8.62
N SER A 360 -10.62 0.49 8.15
CA SER A 360 -9.28 -0.12 8.01
C SER A 360 -8.35 0.69 7.10
N GLN A 361 -8.85 1.12 5.93
CA GLN A 361 -8.06 1.94 5.00
C GLN A 361 -7.79 3.34 5.53
N THR A 362 -8.70 3.90 6.33
CA THR A 362 -8.49 5.17 7.04
C THR A 362 -7.33 5.04 8.04
N GLY A 363 -7.29 3.98 8.82
CA GLY A 363 -6.19 3.71 9.74
C GLY A 363 -4.84 3.58 9.01
N ALA A 364 -4.81 2.82 7.91
CA ALA A 364 -3.60 2.69 7.08
C ALA A 364 -3.16 4.03 6.46
N ALA A 365 -4.11 4.86 6.01
CA ALA A 365 -3.82 6.19 5.48
C ALA A 365 -3.24 7.13 6.55
N LEU A 366 -3.80 7.11 7.76
CA LEU A 366 -3.27 7.85 8.91
C LEU A 366 -1.85 7.41 9.27
N GLY A 367 -1.62 6.10 9.36
CA GLY A 367 -0.28 5.55 9.61
C GLY A 367 0.73 6.00 8.56
N SER A 368 0.38 5.92 7.27
CA SER A 368 1.23 6.37 6.16
C SER A 368 1.50 7.88 6.19
N MET A 369 0.49 8.69 6.55
CA MET A 369 0.62 10.15 6.65
C MET A 369 1.52 10.58 7.80
N LEU A 370 1.43 9.89 8.95
CA LEU A 370 2.23 10.21 10.13
C LEU A 370 3.64 9.61 10.08
N ALA A 371 3.87 8.59 9.25
CA ALA A 371 5.13 7.86 9.21
C ALA A 371 6.38 8.76 9.00
N PRO A 372 6.42 9.68 8.01
CA PRO A 372 7.59 10.55 7.83
C PRO A 372 7.87 11.41 9.07
N LEU A 373 6.83 11.96 9.70
CA LEU A 373 6.95 12.78 10.90
C LEU A 373 7.52 11.96 12.07
N VAL A 374 6.93 10.79 12.35
CA VAL A 374 7.35 9.92 13.47
C VAL A 374 8.78 9.44 13.26
N VAL A 375 9.13 8.98 12.05
CA VAL A 375 10.47 8.48 11.74
C VAL A 375 11.52 9.59 11.83
N THR A 376 11.22 10.79 11.32
CA THR A 376 12.13 11.93 11.40
C THR A 376 12.30 12.41 12.83
N ALA A 377 11.19 12.57 13.56
CA ALA A 377 11.20 13.01 14.95
C ALA A 377 11.89 12.01 15.89
N THR A 378 11.96 10.74 15.53
CA THR A 378 12.65 9.71 16.33
C THR A 378 14.04 9.39 15.77
N ALA A 379 14.13 8.51 14.78
CA ALA A 379 15.38 7.95 14.29
C ALA A 379 16.36 9.02 13.77
N ILE A 380 15.87 9.99 12.99
CA ILE A 380 16.76 10.97 12.36
C ILE A 380 17.23 12.01 13.37
N ASN A 381 16.35 12.55 14.21
CA ASN A 381 16.72 13.61 15.16
C ASN A 381 17.42 13.09 16.42
N HIS A 382 17.13 11.85 16.84
CA HIS A 382 17.68 11.28 18.09
C HIS A 382 18.61 10.09 17.86
N GLY A 383 18.97 9.79 16.62
CA GLY A 383 19.96 8.76 16.31
C GLY A 383 19.58 7.39 16.87
N ARG A 384 20.52 6.73 17.54
CA ARG A 384 20.33 5.37 18.09
C ARG A 384 19.15 5.27 19.07
N GLY A 385 18.94 6.30 19.91
CA GLY A 385 17.81 6.35 20.82
C GLY A 385 16.47 6.39 20.11
N GLY A 386 16.39 7.13 19.00
CA GLY A 386 15.18 7.20 18.16
C GLY A 386 14.85 5.87 17.47
N TRP A 387 15.87 5.13 17.01
CA TRP A 387 15.68 3.76 16.50
C TRP A 387 15.16 2.80 17.57
N ALA A 388 15.63 2.93 18.82
CA ALA A 388 15.15 2.13 19.94
C ALA A 388 13.66 2.43 20.24
N VAL A 389 13.23 3.69 20.15
CA VAL A 389 11.81 4.08 20.29
C VAL A 389 10.97 3.43 19.20
N LEU A 390 11.41 3.48 17.93
CA LEU A 390 10.69 2.81 16.82
C LEU A 390 10.63 1.30 17.01
N ALA A 391 11.71 0.68 17.45
CA ALA A 391 11.77 -0.75 17.77
C ALA A 391 10.73 -1.13 18.83
N ALA A 392 10.67 -0.37 19.93
CA ALA A 392 9.71 -0.58 21.01
C ALA A 392 8.26 -0.39 20.51
N LEU A 393 8.00 0.62 19.68
CA LEU A 393 6.70 0.92 19.11
C LEU A 393 6.18 -0.24 18.25
N PHE A 394 7.00 -0.76 17.31
CA PHE A 394 6.61 -1.88 16.45
C PHE A 394 6.45 -3.17 17.23
N LEU A 395 7.34 -3.45 18.19
CA LEU A 395 7.25 -4.63 19.03
C LEU A 395 5.97 -4.59 19.88
N ALA A 396 5.68 -3.46 20.53
CA ALA A 396 4.48 -3.27 21.32
C ALA A 396 3.21 -3.43 20.47
N ALA A 397 3.17 -2.84 19.27
CA ALA A 397 2.03 -2.99 18.35
C ALA A 397 1.81 -4.45 17.93
N GLY A 398 2.88 -5.16 17.61
CA GLY A 398 2.82 -6.58 17.25
C GLY A 398 2.31 -7.47 18.40
N LEU A 399 2.86 -7.31 19.60
CA LEU A 399 2.45 -8.05 20.78
C LEU A 399 1.01 -7.71 21.22
N SER A 400 0.62 -6.43 21.15
CA SER A 400 -0.75 -6.00 21.46
C SER A 400 -1.76 -6.59 20.45
N THR A 401 -1.40 -6.72 19.18
CA THR A 401 -2.23 -7.39 18.18
C THR A 401 -2.43 -8.87 18.52
N LEU A 402 -1.37 -9.56 18.94
CA LEU A 402 -1.47 -10.96 19.38
C LEU A 402 -2.35 -11.10 20.61
N ALA A 403 -2.20 -10.21 21.60
CA ALA A 403 -3.03 -10.18 22.80
C ALA A 403 -4.50 -9.91 22.49
N LEU A 404 -4.77 -8.98 21.57
CA LEU A 404 -6.13 -8.66 21.10
C LEU A 404 -6.81 -9.89 20.50
N VAL A 405 -6.12 -10.60 19.61
CA VAL A 405 -6.64 -11.81 18.95
C VAL A 405 -6.91 -12.92 19.98
N ARG A 406 -5.98 -13.18 20.91
CA ARG A 406 -6.15 -14.21 21.95
C ARG A 406 -7.36 -14.00 22.88
N ARG A 407 -7.85 -12.77 23.00
CA ARG A 407 -9.05 -12.45 23.80
C ARG A 407 -10.35 -12.70 23.02
N HIS A 408 -10.25 -12.92 21.73
CA HIS A 408 -11.41 -13.05 20.83
C HIS A 408 -11.48 -14.43 20.15
N SER A 409 -10.43 -15.26 20.31
CA SER A 409 -10.39 -16.70 19.96
C SER A 409 -10.77 -17.53 21.16
#